data_3f9220c9c901c10ee93d13ff0ff7ffe2
#
_entry.id   3f9220c9c901c10ee93d13ff0ff7ffe2
#
_cell.length_a   1.000
_cell.length_b   1.000
_cell.length_c   1.000
_cell.angle_alpha   90.00
_cell.angle_beta   90.00
_cell.angle_gamma   90.00
#
_symmetry.space_group_name_H-M   'P 1'
#
loop_
_entity.id
_entity.type
_entity.pdbx_description
1 polymer ?
#
loop_
_entity_poly.entity_id
_entity_poly.type
_entity_poly.pdbx_seq_one_letter_code
_entity_poly.pdbx_strand_id
1 'polypeptide(L)'
;MYVSSSMLSSWMPQPGLNRRIKRFFANLSADGCFRNTYARDSIFSKYCDPSPESAKRRESAAYEKLWIRECVNADTNHRIRYDRSQNTLMFLARQRIASILGDYTVNELLDKSDFSNGASLSRRRSLSDKYNKFDSSSAITTSCIRYYECVWNAIEGKAEKAQPSIVSGNALFTVPKNAEIDRVCAKEPDWNMYFQKGSGRMIRERLRKVGINLNDQSINKGLAKRGSIDDSLATLDLSAASDSITDALVYALLPFDWYWHLDNQRSKHTVRDGKLY
;
A
#
# COMPACT_ATOMS: atom_id res chain seq x y z
N MET A 1 -0.11 20.23 -29.41
CA MET A 1 1.22 20.28 -28.78
C MET A 1 1.19 19.35 -27.58
N TYR A 2 1.88 18.21 -27.65
CA TYR A 2 1.94 17.24 -26.53
C TYR A 2 2.95 17.76 -25.51
N VAL A 3 2.49 18.15 -24.34
CA VAL A 3 3.38 18.43 -23.20
C VAL A 3 3.73 17.08 -22.58
N SER A 4 4.99 16.65 -22.69
CA SER A 4 5.45 15.38 -22.11
C SER A 4 5.44 15.47 -20.58
N SER A 5 5.18 14.34 -19.90
CA SER A 5 5.22 14.25 -18.44
C SER A 5 6.58 14.63 -17.83
N SER A 6 7.66 14.54 -18.61
CA SER A 6 9.01 14.97 -18.22
C SER A 6 9.17 16.49 -18.18
N MET A 7 8.42 17.25 -19.00
CA MET A 7 8.41 18.72 -18.91
C MET A 7 7.67 19.23 -17.66
N LEU A 8 6.66 18.49 -17.20
CA LEU A 8 5.91 18.88 -15.98
C LEU A 8 6.71 18.63 -14.68
N SER A 9 7.62 17.67 -14.67
CA SER A 9 8.44 17.37 -13.48
C SER A 9 9.58 18.38 -13.26
N SER A 10 10.03 19.08 -14.30
CA SER A 10 11.04 20.14 -14.19
C SER A 10 10.46 21.53 -13.83
N TRP A 11 9.13 21.64 -13.78
CA TRP A 11 8.40 22.88 -13.50
C TRP A 11 7.87 22.91 -12.06
N MET A 12 8.73 22.68 -11.07
CA MET A 12 8.36 22.93 -9.67
C MET A 12 8.11 24.44 -9.49
N PRO A 13 6.96 24.81 -8.88
CA PRO A 13 6.44 26.15 -8.99
C PRO A 13 7.24 27.17 -8.18
N GLN A 14 7.71 28.19 -8.86
CA GLN A 14 8.00 29.49 -8.26
C GLN A 14 6.67 30.15 -7.81
N PRO A 15 6.63 30.88 -6.70
CA PRO A 15 5.37 31.45 -6.15
C PRO A 15 4.53 32.35 -7.06
N GLY A 16 5.03 32.76 -8.19
CA GLY A 16 4.27 33.53 -9.20
C GLY A 16 3.68 32.70 -10.35
N LEU A 17 4.10 31.43 -10.50
CA LEU A 17 3.74 30.58 -11.64
C LEU A 17 2.28 30.13 -11.57
N ASN A 18 1.73 29.96 -10.36
CA ASN A 18 0.35 29.55 -10.11
C ASN A 18 -0.70 30.46 -10.76
N ARG A 19 -0.49 31.77 -10.69
CA ARG A 19 -1.44 32.75 -11.23
C ARG A 19 -1.41 32.75 -12.75
N ARG A 20 -0.25 32.50 -13.37
CA ARG A 20 -0.06 32.41 -14.83
C ARG A 20 -0.63 31.10 -15.39
N ILE A 21 -0.39 29.98 -14.72
CA ILE A 21 -0.94 28.68 -15.11
C ILE A 21 -2.47 28.70 -14.99
N LYS A 22 -3.02 29.20 -13.89
CA LYS A 22 -4.49 29.37 -13.71
C LYS A 22 -5.10 30.25 -14.82
N ARG A 23 -4.46 31.37 -15.17
CA ARG A 23 -4.92 32.25 -16.28
C ARG A 23 -4.83 31.55 -17.63
N PHE A 24 -3.73 30.87 -17.91
CA PHE A 24 -3.55 30.15 -19.17
C PHE A 24 -4.63 29.09 -19.38
N PHE A 25 -4.91 28.29 -18.35
CA PHE A 25 -5.94 27.25 -18.44
C PHE A 25 -7.37 27.79 -18.35
N ALA A 26 -7.60 28.91 -17.65
CA ALA A 26 -8.89 29.58 -17.68
C ALA A 26 -9.24 30.09 -19.08
N ASN A 27 -8.23 30.57 -19.82
CA ASN A 27 -8.41 31.01 -21.21
C ASN A 27 -8.63 29.83 -22.18
N LEU A 28 -8.01 28.65 -21.93
CA LEU A 28 -8.25 27.45 -22.73
C LEU A 28 -9.65 26.87 -22.58
N SER A 29 -10.34 27.16 -21.46
CA SER A 29 -11.71 26.70 -21.26
C SER A 29 -12.77 27.55 -21.93
N ALA A 30 -12.40 28.73 -22.43
CA ALA A 30 -13.31 29.65 -23.09
C ALA A 30 -13.72 29.19 -24.52
N ASP A 31 -13.00 28.22 -25.09
CA ASP A 31 -13.27 27.71 -26.44
C ASP A 31 -14.24 26.50 -26.47
N GLY A 32 -14.76 26.04 -25.31
CA GLY A 32 -15.72 24.93 -25.21
C GLY A 32 -15.19 23.55 -25.62
N CYS A 33 -13.87 23.46 -25.89
CA CYS A 33 -13.27 22.20 -26.31
C CYS A 33 -13.16 21.21 -25.12
N PHE A 34 -13.82 20.05 -25.25
CA PHE A 34 -13.80 18.97 -24.26
C PHE A 34 -12.37 18.55 -23.87
N ARG A 35 -11.46 18.44 -24.84
CA ARG A 35 -10.05 18.06 -24.59
C ARG A 35 -9.33 19.09 -23.70
N ASN A 36 -9.56 20.37 -23.93
CA ASN A 36 -8.94 21.45 -23.17
C ASN A 36 -9.51 21.49 -21.75
N THR A 37 -10.81 21.30 -21.59
CA THR A 37 -11.49 21.23 -20.28
C THR A 37 -10.97 20.01 -19.51
N TYR A 38 -10.91 18.83 -20.11
CA TYR A 38 -10.41 17.63 -19.48
C TYR A 38 -8.93 17.74 -19.08
N ALA A 39 -8.08 18.28 -19.95
CA ALA A 39 -6.67 18.49 -19.67
C ALA A 39 -6.48 19.46 -18.49
N ARG A 40 -7.22 20.57 -18.50
CA ARG A 40 -7.24 21.53 -17.40
C ARG A 40 -7.60 20.86 -16.08
N ASP A 41 -8.74 20.18 -16.03
CA ASP A 41 -9.26 19.59 -14.80
C ASP A 41 -8.36 18.47 -14.28
N SER A 42 -7.76 17.67 -15.18
CA SER A 42 -6.76 16.68 -14.85
C SER A 42 -5.49 17.27 -14.24
N ILE A 43 -5.02 18.41 -14.74
CA ILE A 43 -3.84 19.09 -14.20
C ILE A 43 -4.17 19.74 -12.86
N PHE A 44 -5.29 20.45 -12.75
CA PHE A 44 -5.66 21.10 -11.50
C PHE A 44 -6.03 20.14 -10.39
N SER A 45 -6.66 19.01 -10.70
CA SER A 45 -6.94 17.98 -9.71
C SER A 45 -5.68 17.34 -9.13
N LYS A 46 -4.57 17.34 -9.90
CA LYS A 46 -3.27 16.81 -9.46
C LYS A 46 -2.36 17.85 -8.80
N TYR A 47 -2.70 19.11 -8.93
CA TYR A 47 -1.88 20.19 -8.39
C TYR A 47 -2.06 20.30 -6.87
N CYS A 48 -0.99 20.05 -6.13
CA CYS A 48 -0.93 20.24 -4.69
C CYS A 48 -0.29 21.59 -4.39
N ASP A 49 -1.10 22.52 -3.87
CA ASP A 49 -0.59 23.82 -3.40
C ASP A 49 0.43 23.57 -2.27
N PRO A 50 1.66 24.10 -2.37
CA PRO A 50 2.70 23.89 -1.36
C PRO A 50 2.53 24.75 -0.10
N SER A 51 1.52 25.62 -0.02
CA SER A 51 1.30 26.43 1.17
C SER A 51 1.03 25.55 2.40
N PRO A 52 1.54 25.92 3.59
CA PRO A 52 1.34 25.15 4.82
C PRO A 52 -0.14 24.92 5.16
N GLU A 53 -0.99 25.92 4.92
CA GLU A 53 -2.43 25.82 5.16
C GLU A 53 -3.09 24.80 4.25
N SER A 54 -2.74 24.80 2.97
CA SER A 54 -3.25 23.83 2.00
C SER A 54 -2.77 22.43 2.30
N ALA A 55 -1.51 22.26 2.69
CA ALA A 55 -0.94 20.98 3.10
C ALA A 55 -1.68 20.43 4.32
N LYS A 56 -1.89 21.25 5.36
CA LYS A 56 -2.62 20.85 6.57
C LYS A 56 -4.07 20.48 6.28
N ARG A 57 -4.74 21.20 5.38
CA ARG A 57 -6.11 20.87 4.96
C ARG A 57 -6.18 19.52 4.26
N ARG A 58 -5.27 19.23 3.31
CA ARG A 58 -5.20 17.93 2.61
C ARG A 58 -4.89 16.79 3.55
N GLU A 59 -3.97 17.00 4.48
CA GLU A 59 -3.62 16.04 5.52
C GLU A 59 -4.82 15.72 6.42
N SER A 60 -5.52 16.77 6.92
CA SER A 60 -6.72 16.61 7.75
C SER A 60 -7.81 15.83 7.02
N ALA A 61 -8.10 16.16 5.76
CA ALA A 61 -9.07 15.45 4.94
C ALA A 61 -8.66 13.96 4.73
N ALA A 62 -7.37 13.68 4.61
CA ALA A 62 -6.86 12.33 4.45
C ALA A 62 -7.11 11.47 5.71
N TYR A 63 -6.83 12.02 6.88
CA TYR A 63 -7.07 11.32 8.15
C TYR A 63 -8.56 11.18 8.46
N GLU A 64 -9.37 12.18 8.18
CA GLU A 64 -10.83 12.09 8.33
C GLU A 64 -11.40 10.95 7.48
N LYS A 65 -10.97 10.86 6.21
CA LYS A 65 -11.37 9.77 5.33
C LYS A 65 -10.91 8.40 5.85
N LEU A 66 -9.71 8.31 6.41
CA LEU A 66 -9.21 7.08 7.04
C LEU A 66 -10.12 6.65 8.19
N TRP A 67 -10.45 7.56 9.12
CA TRP A 67 -11.29 7.25 10.27
C TRP A 67 -12.71 6.84 9.90
N ILE A 68 -13.32 7.51 8.91
CA ILE A 68 -14.61 7.09 8.37
C ILE A 68 -14.51 5.64 7.83
N ARG A 69 -13.44 5.32 7.13
CA ARG A 69 -13.23 3.96 6.60
C ARG A 69 -13.04 2.94 7.71
N GLU A 70 -12.29 3.28 8.75
CA GLU A 70 -12.09 2.39 9.91
C GLU A 70 -13.41 2.11 10.66
N CYS A 71 -14.30 3.08 10.78
CA CYS A 71 -15.64 2.85 11.32
C CYS A 71 -16.44 1.85 10.45
N VAL A 72 -16.40 2.00 9.13
CA VAL A 72 -17.06 1.04 8.20
C VAL A 72 -16.41 -0.35 8.29
N ASN A 73 -15.09 -0.41 8.43
CA ASN A 73 -14.35 -1.67 8.59
C ASN A 73 -14.70 -2.36 9.91
N ALA A 74 -14.86 -1.61 11.00
CA ALA A 74 -15.28 -2.15 12.29
C ALA A 74 -16.67 -2.79 12.21
N ASP A 75 -17.64 -2.13 11.57
CA ASP A 75 -18.96 -2.69 11.31
C ASP A 75 -18.91 -3.94 10.40
N THR A 76 -18.09 -3.89 9.38
CA THR A 76 -17.88 -5.04 8.48
C THR A 76 -17.27 -6.22 9.22
N ASN A 77 -16.27 -5.99 10.07
CA ASN A 77 -15.66 -7.02 10.92
C ASN A 77 -16.70 -7.65 11.85
N HIS A 78 -17.53 -6.81 12.45
CA HIS A 78 -18.61 -7.30 13.31
C HIS A 78 -19.58 -8.18 12.53
N ARG A 79 -20.07 -7.74 11.39
CA ARG A 79 -21.00 -8.53 10.55
C ARG A 79 -20.38 -9.86 10.12
N ILE A 80 -19.15 -9.90 9.65
CA ILE A 80 -18.48 -11.14 9.22
C ILE A 80 -18.32 -12.13 10.38
N ARG A 81 -18.03 -11.65 11.60
CA ARG A 81 -17.82 -12.51 12.78
C ARG A 81 -19.12 -13.09 13.35
N TYR A 82 -20.22 -12.34 13.28
CA TYR A 82 -21.47 -12.67 13.98
C TYR A 82 -22.62 -13.02 13.05
N ASP A 83 -22.52 -12.72 11.76
CA ASP A 83 -23.51 -13.21 10.78
C ASP A 83 -23.26 -14.70 10.51
N ARG A 84 -24.16 -15.52 11.05
CA ARG A 84 -24.14 -16.97 10.89
C ARG A 84 -24.78 -17.44 9.58
N SER A 85 -25.25 -16.55 8.71
CA SER A 85 -25.70 -16.92 7.39
C SER A 85 -24.50 -17.50 6.64
N GLN A 86 -24.48 -18.82 6.50
CA GLN A 86 -23.40 -19.52 5.78
C GLN A 86 -23.47 -19.09 4.32
N ASN A 87 -22.65 -18.13 3.98
CA ASN A 87 -22.52 -17.68 2.62
C ASN A 87 -21.75 -18.76 1.84
N THR A 88 -22.47 -19.55 1.04
CA THR A 88 -21.89 -20.60 0.18
C THR A 88 -20.75 -20.05 -0.68
N LEU A 89 -20.85 -18.80 -1.13
CA LEU A 89 -19.79 -18.14 -1.88
C LEU A 89 -18.50 -17.98 -1.07
N MET A 90 -18.58 -17.59 0.19
CA MET A 90 -17.42 -17.46 1.09
C MET A 90 -16.76 -18.81 1.33
N PHE A 91 -17.55 -19.85 1.53
CA PHE A 91 -17.04 -21.21 1.70
C PHE A 91 -16.29 -21.70 0.45
N LEU A 92 -16.90 -21.55 -0.73
CA LEU A 92 -16.27 -21.93 -2.00
C LEU A 92 -15.00 -21.11 -2.28
N ALA A 93 -15.03 -19.81 -2.00
CA ALA A 93 -13.87 -18.93 -2.12
C ALA A 93 -12.73 -19.40 -1.20
N ARG A 94 -13.02 -19.71 0.06
CA ARG A 94 -12.03 -20.25 1.02
C ARG A 94 -11.42 -21.55 0.52
N GLN A 95 -12.23 -22.49 0.05
CA GLN A 95 -11.72 -23.74 -0.51
C GLN A 95 -10.80 -23.49 -1.72
N ARG A 96 -11.21 -22.59 -2.63
CA ARG A 96 -10.40 -22.23 -3.78
C ARG A 96 -9.09 -21.58 -3.39
N ILE A 97 -9.11 -20.66 -2.44
CA ILE A 97 -7.91 -20.00 -1.91
C ILE A 97 -6.99 -21.04 -1.26
N ALA A 98 -7.51 -21.92 -0.43
CA ALA A 98 -6.74 -22.98 0.20
C ALA A 98 -6.05 -23.89 -0.83
N SER A 99 -6.77 -24.28 -1.89
CA SER A 99 -6.20 -25.11 -2.97
C SER A 99 -5.08 -24.41 -3.76
N ILE A 100 -5.10 -23.07 -3.84
CA ILE A 100 -4.08 -22.28 -4.53
C ILE A 100 -2.87 -22.06 -3.63
N LEU A 101 -3.10 -21.70 -2.36
CA LEU A 101 -2.05 -21.34 -1.43
C LEU A 101 -1.28 -22.56 -0.92
N GLY A 102 -1.94 -23.70 -0.70
CA GLY A 102 -1.32 -24.83 -0.01
C GLY A 102 -0.84 -24.44 1.39
N ASP A 103 0.07 -25.21 1.96
CA ASP A 103 0.59 -25.01 3.30
C ASP A 103 1.55 -23.81 3.37
N TYR A 104 1.54 -23.13 4.50
CA TYR A 104 2.53 -22.10 4.81
C TYR A 104 3.74 -22.72 5.50
N THR A 105 4.95 -22.46 5.02
CA THR A 105 6.17 -22.93 5.68
C THR A 105 7.11 -21.76 6.02
N VAL A 106 7.67 -21.79 7.22
CA VAL A 106 8.62 -20.76 7.68
C VAL A 106 9.92 -20.83 6.87
N ASN A 107 10.37 -22.01 6.47
CA ASN A 107 11.57 -22.15 5.64
C ASN A 107 11.40 -21.42 4.30
N GLU A 108 10.27 -21.61 3.62
CA GLU A 108 9.98 -20.89 2.37
C GLU A 108 9.87 -19.38 2.60
N LEU A 109 9.28 -18.96 3.74
CA LEU A 109 9.26 -17.55 4.12
C LEU A 109 10.67 -16.97 4.20
N LEU A 110 11.58 -17.64 4.92
CA LEU A 110 12.96 -17.17 5.11
C LEU A 110 13.70 -17.07 3.78
N ASP A 111 13.59 -18.08 2.93
CA ASP A 111 14.21 -18.09 1.61
C ASP A 111 13.74 -16.95 0.70
N LYS A 112 12.48 -16.52 0.87
CA LYS A 112 11.87 -15.47 0.03
C LYS A 112 11.89 -14.09 0.68
N SER A 113 12.27 -13.99 1.93
CA SER A 113 12.34 -12.72 2.63
C SER A 113 13.57 -11.91 2.21
N ASP A 114 13.41 -10.59 2.14
CA ASP A 114 14.49 -9.69 1.74
C ASP A 114 14.10 -8.24 2.11
N PHE A 115 15.08 -7.43 2.46
CA PHE A 115 14.86 -6.00 2.63
C PHE A 115 14.65 -5.29 1.29
N SER A 116 13.78 -4.29 1.30
CA SER A 116 13.62 -3.36 0.17
C SER A 116 14.43 -2.09 0.40
N ASN A 117 14.73 -1.38 -0.70
CA ASN A 117 15.38 -0.07 -0.63
C ASN A 117 14.41 1.08 -0.25
N GLY A 118 13.19 0.76 0.18
CA GLY A 118 12.21 1.74 0.63
C GLY A 118 12.45 2.22 2.06
N ALA A 119 11.98 3.41 2.40
CA ALA A 119 11.98 3.90 3.78
C ALA A 119 11.20 2.94 4.68
N SER A 120 11.61 2.83 5.93
CA SER A 120 10.98 2.05 7.00
C SER A 120 10.87 2.89 8.26
N LEU A 121 10.36 2.33 9.34
CA LEU A 121 10.17 3.07 10.58
C LEU A 121 11.50 3.63 11.11
N SER A 122 12.57 2.83 11.11
CA SER A 122 13.88 3.22 11.63
C SER A 122 14.78 3.91 10.60
N ARG A 123 14.46 3.86 9.30
CA ARG A 123 15.34 4.33 8.22
C ARG A 123 14.66 5.29 7.27
N ARG A 124 15.27 6.48 7.08
CA ARG A 124 14.88 7.41 6.00
C ARG A 124 15.28 6.85 4.64
N ARG A 125 14.62 7.28 3.59
CA ARG A 125 14.85 6.79 2.22
C ARG A 125 16.32 6.91 1.77
N SER A 126 17.01 7.95 2.17
CA SER A 126 18.44 8.16 1.84
C SER A 126 19.41 7.17 2.52
N LEU A 127 18.94 6.50 3.60
CA LEU A 127 19.74 5.55 4.40
C LEU A 127 19.12 4.15 4.40
N SER A 128 18.21 3.85 3.45
CA SER A 128 17.37 2.65 3.47
C SER A 128 17.87 1.54 2.55
N ASP A 129 19.17 1.46 2.29
CA ASP A 129 19.73 0.30 1.60
C ASP A 129 19.56 -0.99 2.42
N LYS A 130 19.72 -2.12 1.75
CA LYS A 130 19.48 -3.44 2.36
C LYS A 130 20.43 -3.74 3.51
N TYR A 131 21.68 -3.32 3.41
CA TYR A 131 22.73 -3.62 4.39
C TYR A 131 22.51 -2.84 5.68
N ASN A 132 22.15 -1.57 5.57
CA ASN A 132 21.88 -0.72 6.74
C ASN A 132 20.66 -1.20 7.56
N LYS A 133 19.79 -2.04 7.00
CA LYS A 133 18.64 -2.60 7.71
C LYS A 133 18.95 -3.84 8.54
N PHE A 134 20.10 -4.43 8.36
CA PHE A 134 20.60 -5.50 9.24
C PHE A 134 21.21 -4.99 10.55
N ASP A 135 21.31 -3.69 10.72
CA ASP A 135 21.84 -3.03 11.92
C ASP A 135 20.95 -3.27 13.15
N SER A 136 21.55 -3.19 14.33
CA SER A 136 20.91 -3.33 15.67
C SER A 136 19.77 -2.35 15.94
N SER A 137 19.76 -1.19 15.25
CA SER A 137 18.69 -0.18 15.38
C SER A 137 17.45 -0.45 14.53
N SER A 138 17.42 -1.55 13.78
CA SER A 138 16.25 -1.91 12.95
C SER A 138 15.08 -2.34 13.80
N ALA A 139 13.88 -1.80 13.47
CA ALA A 139 12.67 -1.98 14.26
C ALA A 139 11.94 -3.31 13.94
N ILE A 140 11.29 -3.85 14.98
CA ILE A 140 10.45 -5.05 14.89
C ILE A 140 9.28 -4.96 15.88
N THR A 141 8.12 -5.55 15.56
CA THR A 141 7.05 -5.75 16.54
C THR A 141 7.26 -7.04 17.33
N THR A 142 6.73 -7.09 18.56
CA THR A 142 6.82 -8.26 19.43
C THR A 142 6.28 -9.53 18.75
N SER A 143 5.17 -9.43 18.02
CA SER A 143 4.57 -10.59 17.32
C SER A 143 5.48 -11.15 16.22
N CYS A 144 6.36 -10.33 15.66
CA CYS A 144 7.24 -10.70 14.55
C CYS A 144 8.60 -11.26 15.02
N ILE A 145 8.96 -11.13 16.30
CA ILE A 145 10.29 -11.46 16.84
C ILE A 145 10.69 -12.91 16.60
N ARG A 146 9.75 -13.82 16.66
CA ARG A 146 9.96 -15.26 16.41
C ARG A 146 10.59 -15.56 15.06
N TYR A 147 10.21 -14.80 14.01
CA TYR A 147 10.79 -14.98 12.67
C TYR A 147 12.22 -14.44 12.61
N TYR A 148 12.48 -13.35 13.34
CA TYR A 148 13.82 -12.81 13.48
C TYR A 148 14.76 -13.83 14.10
N GLU A 149 14.34 -14.52 15.14
CA GLU A 149 15.10 -15.59 15.79
C GLU A 149 15.40 -16.74 14.82
N CYS A 150 14.44 -17.13 13.98
CA CYS A 150 14.67 -18.14 12.94
C CYS A 150 15.75 -17.71 11.93
N VAL A 151 15.76 -16.42 11.52
CA VAL A 151 16.81 -15.92 10.61
C VAL A 151 18.18 -16.04 11.25
N TRP A 152 18.35 -15.62 12.51
CA TRP A 152 19.64 -15.65 13.20
C TRP A 152 20.12 -17.07 13.50
N ASN A 153 19.20 -18.00 13.77
CA ASN A 153 19.54 -19.39 13.97
C ASN A 153 19.98 -20.09 12.67
N ALA A 154 19.53 -19.58 11.51
CA ALA A 154 19.91 -20.09 10.20
C ALA A 154 21.23 -19.54 9.66
N ILE A 155 21.75 -18.43 10.23
CA ILE A 155 23.02 -17.85 9.82
C ILE A 155 24.17 -18.61 10.51
N GLU A 156 24.94 -19.37 9.75
CA GLU A 156 26.17 -20.00 10.21
C GLU A 156 27.32 -18.99 10.34
N GLY A 157 28.13 -19.08 11.40
CA GLY A 157 29.31 -18.21 11.58
C GLY A 157 28.99 -16.84 12.17
N LYS A 158 28.29 -16.81 13.28
CA LYS A 158 27.66 -15.69 13.95
C LYS A 158 28.58 -14.49 14.20
N ALA A 159 28.33 -13.41 13.48
CA ALA A 159 28.51 -12.08 14.02
C ALA A 159 27.64 -11.93 15.29
N GLU A 160 28.04 -11.07 16.22
CA GLU A 160 27.28 -10.79 17.45
C GLU A 160 25.82 -10.47 17.09
N LYS A 161 24.86 -11.18 17.73
CA LYS A 161 23.43 -11.04 17.40
C LYS A 161 22.99 -9.61 17.67
N ALA A 162 22.75 -8.86 16.62
CA ALA A 162 22.19 -7.53 16.76
C ALA A 162 20.79 -7.61 17.40
N GLN A 163 20.52 -6.81 18.42
CA GLN A 163 19.22 -6.75 19.06
C GLN A 163 18.34 -5.71 18.36
N PRO A 164 17.22 -6.09 17.72
CA PRO A 164 16.35 -5.13 17.09
C PRO A 164 15.61 -4.28 18.12
N SER A 165 15.26 -3.06 17.76
CA SER A 165 14.42 -2.20 18.59
C SER A 165 12.95 -2.68 18.53
N ILE A 166 12.40 -3.09 19.69
CA ILE A 166 11.00 -3.50 19.79
C ILE A 166 10.12 -2.25 19.78
N VAL A 167 9.13 -2.25 18.88
CA VAL A 167 8.19 -1.14 18.70
C VAL A 167 6.75 -1.63 18.76
N SER A 168 5.82 -0.71 19.12
CA SER A 168 4.40 -1.05 19.25
C SER A 168 3.71 -1.31 17.91
N GLY A 169 4.21 -0.71 16.82
CA GLY A 169 3.63 -0.84 15.49
C GLY A 169 4.24 0.12 14.49
N ASN A 170 3.49 0.46 13.44
CA ASN A 170 3.91 1.37 12.39
C ASN A 170 3.66 2.85 12.74
N ALA A 171 4.15 3.76 11.91
CA ALA A 171 3.89 5.20 12.05
C ALA A 171 3.18 5.75 10.81
N LEU A 172 2.05 6.44 11.02
CA LEU A 172 1.31 7.10 9.96
C LEU A 172 2.00 8.38 9.51
N PHE A 173 1.90 8.65 8.22
CA PHE A 173 2.29 9.90 7.59
C PHE A 173 1.47 10.11 6.32
N THR A 174 1.50 11.31 5.77
CA THR A 174 0.79 11.60 4.52
C THR A 174 1.76 11.94 3.39
N VAL A 175 1.32 11.69 2.16
CA VAL A 175 1.99 12.11 0.93
C VAL A 175 0.98 12.79 0.01
N PRO A 176 1.35 13.87 -0.70
CA PRO A 176 0.46 14.54 -1.62
C PRO A 176 -0.11 13.58 -2.67
N LYS A 177 -1.44 13.61 -2.88
CA LYS A 177 -2.13 12.80 -3.88
C LYS A 177 -2.77 13.66 -4.96
N ASN A 178 -3.53 14.67 -4.54
CA ASN A 178 -4.19 15.62 -5.44
C ASN A 178 -4.41 16.97 -4.73
N ALA A 179 -5.12 17.89 -5.37
CA ALA A 179 -5.37 19.24 -4.85
C ALA A 179 -6.18 19.26 -3.54
N GLU A 180 -6.95 18.23 -3.26
CA GLU A 180 -7.95 18.21 -2.18
C GLU A 180 -7.53 17.36 -1.00
N ILE A 181 -6.83 16.25 -1.27
CA ILE A 181 -6.52 15.22 -0.26
C ILE A 181 -5.12 14.62 -0.46
N ASP A 182 -4.44 14.37 0.64
CA ASP A 182 -3.23 13.56 0.68
C ASP A 182 -3.58 12.06 0.73
N ARG A 183 -2.58 11.21 0.55
CA ARG A 183 -2.68 9.77 0.81
C ARG A 183 -2.07 9.47 2.17
N VAL A 184 -2.83 8.82 3.05
CA VAL A 184 -2.26 8.25 4.28
C VAL A 184 -1.41 7.04 3.93
N CYS A 185 -0.24 6.96 4.50
CA CYS A 185 0.70 5.86 4.38
C CYS A 185 1.20 5.47 5.77
N ALA A 186 1.64 4.23 5.93
CA ALA A 186 2.27 3.75 7.14
C ALA A 186 3.74 3.38 6.87
N LYS A 187 4.63 3.77 7.77
CA LYS A 187 6.01 3.26 7.80
C LYS A 187 6.03 2.04 8.71
N GLU A 188 6.13 0.88 8.11
CA GLU A 188 6.24 -0.38 8.85
C GLU A 188 7.63 -0.53 9.50
N PRO A 189 7.74 -1.29 10.60
CA PRO A 189 9.01 -1.72 11.15
C PRO A 189 9.81 -2.53 10.12
N ASP A 190 11.12 -2.42 10.17
CA ASP A 190 12.03 -2.96 9.14
C ASP A 190 11.88 -4.47 8.97
N TRP A 191 11.90 -5.22 10.07
CA TRP A 191 11.80 -6.66 10.07
C TRP A 191 10.38 -7.15 9.72
N ASN A 192 9.34 -6.42 10.10
CA ASN A 192 7.98 -6.74 9.66
C ASN A 192 7.89 -6.66 8.12
N MET A 193 8.43 -5.58 7.51
CA MET A 193 8.48 -5.44 6.05
C MET A 193 9.29 -6.57 5.38
N TYR A 194 10.38 -7.01 6.02
CA TYR A 194 11.23 -8.11 5.53
C TYR A 194 10.40 -9.38 5.35
N PHE A 195 9.67 -9.80 6.36
CA PHE A 195 8.83 -11.01 6.32
C PHE A 195 7.55 -10.83 5.50
N GLN A 196 6.89 -9.67 5.57
CA GLN A 196 5.74 -9.35 4.71
C GLN A 196 6.09 -9.47 3.22
N LYS A 197 7.30 -9.06 2.84
CA LYS A 197 7.78 -9.19 1.47
C LYS A 197 7.99 -10.66 1.08
N GLY A 198 8.50 -11.49 1.99
CA GLY A 198 8.61 -12.94 1.81
C GLY A 198 7.25 -13.58 1.56
N SER A 199 6.28 -13.35 2.46
CA SER A 199 4.90 -13.84 2.32
C SER A 199 4.24 -13.35 1.02
N GLY A 200 4.46 -12.09 0.65
CA GLY A 200 3.97 -11.54 -0.61
C GLY A 200 4.55 -12.24 -1.85
N ARG A 201 5.82 -12.66 -1.81
CA ARG A 201 6.44 -13.45 -2.88
C ARG A 201 5.86 -14.87 -2.94
N MET A 202 5.66 -15.53 -1.80
CA MET A 202 5.02 -16.83 -1.71
C MET A 202 3.64 -16.79 -2.39
N ILE A 203 2.79 -15.84 -2.03
CA ILE A 203 1.45 -15.65 -2.63
C ILE A 203 1.54 -15.43 -4.14
N ARG A 204 2.43 -14.54 -4.59
CA ARG A 204 2.60 -14.24 -6.03
C ARG A 204 3.03 -15.45 -6.84
N GLU A 205 3.89 -16.31 -6.30
CA GLU A 205 4.33 -17.53 -6.97
C GLU A 205 3.20 -18.56 -7.06
N ARG A 206 2.38 -18.71 -6.02
CA ARG A 206 1.22 -19.59 -6.06
C ARG A 206 0.17 -19.11 -7.07
N LEU A 207 -0.10 -17.82 -7.10
CA LEU A 207 -1.01 -17.23 -8.09
C LEU A 207 -0.48 -17.42 -9.52
N ARG A 208 0.83 -17.30 -9.74
CA ARG A 208 1.44 -17.53 -11.06
C ARG A 208 1.23 -18.96 -11.54
N LYS A 209 1.27 -19.96 -10.64
CA LYS A 209 1.02 -21.38 -11.00
C LYS A 209 -0.40 -21.61 -11.52
N VAL A 210 -1.36 -20.77 -11.19
CA VAL A 210 -2.75 -20.82 -11.67
C VAL A 210 -3.04 -19.78 -12.74
N GLY A 211 -2.00 -19.22 -13.38
CA GLY A 211 -2.12 -18.29 -14.50
C GLY A 211 -2.29 -16.81 -14.13
N ILE A 212 -2.23 -16.46 -12.84
CA ILE A 212 -2.37 -15.07 -12.38
C ILE A 212 -0.98 -14.47 -12.12
N ASN A 213 -0.44 -13.73 -13.09
CA ASN A 213 0.85 -13.08 -12.95
C ASN A 213 0.70 -11.60 -12.56
N LEU A 214 0.80 -11.31 -11.27
CA LEU A 214 0.70 -9.95 -10.74
C LEU A 214 1.91 -9.05 -11.07
N ASN A 215 2.99 -9.61 -11.58
CA ASN A 215 4.18 -8.85 -11.98
C ASN A 215 4.09 -8.38 -13.44
N ASP A 216 3.20 -8.95 -14.24
CA ASP A 216 3.00 -8.61 -15.63
C ASP A 216 1.71 -7.80 -15.81
N GLN A 217 1.84 -6.53 -16.16
CA GLN A 217 0.73 -5.62 -16.43
C GLN A 217 0.42 -5.49 -17.94
N SER A 218 1.09 -6.26 -18.79
CA SER A 218 0.91 -6.18 -20.25
C SER A 218 -0.51 -6.56 -20.67
N ILE A 219 -1.09 -7.56 -20.03
CA ILE A 219 -2.47 -8.02 -20.27
C ILE A 219 -3.46 -6.89 -19.97
N ASN A 220 -3.39 -6.30 -18.77
CA ASN A 220 -4.28 -5.20 -18.38
C ASN A 220 -4.14 -3.99 -19.31
N LYS A 221 -2.91 -3.63 -19.69
CA LYS A 221 -2.64 -2.54 -20.65
C LYS A 221 -3.22 -2.84 -22.02
N GLY A 222 -3.07 -4.09 -22.50
CA GLY A 222 -3.62 -4.55 -23.78
C GLY A 222 -5.14 -4.50 -23.81
N LEU A 223 -5.79 -4.97 -22.74
CA LEU A 223 -7.25 -4.94 -22.59
C LEU A 223 -7.78 -3.50 -22.50
N ALA A 224 -7.13 -2.63 -21.71
CA ALA A 224 -7.49 -1.22 -21.63
C ALA A 224 -7.35 -0.51 -22.97
N LYS A 225 -6.27 -0.79 -23.74
CA LYS A 225 -6.09 -0.27 -25.09
C LYS A 225 -7.20 -0.73 -26.04
N ARG A 226 -7.56 -2.01 -26.02
CA ARG A 226 -8.65 -2.55 -26.85
C ARG A 226 -9.97 -1.88 -26.50
N GLY A 227 -10.33 -1.84 -25.20
CA GLY A 227 -11.58 -1.19 -24.78
C GLY A 227 -11.66 0.30 -25.15
N SER A 228 -10.53 1.01 -25.22
CA SER A 228 -10.50 2.41 -25.66
C SER A 228 -10.62 2.60 -27.17
N ILE A 229 -10.53 1.53 -27.97
CA ILE A 229 -10.65 1.56 -29.43
C ILE A 229 -12.06 1.11 -29.88
N ASP A 230 -12.57 0.04 -29.30
CA ASP A 230 -13.76 -0.65 -29.77
C ASP A 230 -14.93 -0.63 -28.73
N ASP A 231 -14.76 0.03 -27.60
CA ASP A 231 -15.75 0.12 -26.49
C ASP A 231 -16.24 -1.25 -25.95
N SER A 232 -15.53 -2.34 -26.31
CA SER A 232 -15.90 -3.71 -25.90
C SER A 232 -15.60 -4.02 -24.44
N LEU A 233 -14.73 -3.23 -23.77
CA LEU A 233 -14.25 -3.43 -22.41
C LEU A 233 -14.26 -2.12 -21.63
N ALA A 234 -14.70 -2.18 -20.38
CA ALA A 234 -14.61 -1.06 -19.44
C ALA A 234 -13.45 -1.25 -18.47
N THR A 235 -12.77 -0.17 -18.13
CA THR A 235 -11.84 -0.13 -17.00
C THR A 235 -12.58 0.30 -15.74
N LEU A 236 -12.44 -0.49 -14.67
CA LEU A 236 -13.05 -0.20 -13.37
C LEU A 236 -11.98 0.15 -12.37
N ASP A 237 -12.21 1.20 -11.59
CA ASP A 237 -11.41 1.54 -10.42
C ASP A 237 -12.32 1.57 -9.18
N LEU A 238 -11.96 0.76 -8.20
CA LEU A 238 -12.71 0.67 -6.94
C LEU A 238 -12.17 1.69 -5.94
N SER A 239 -13.03 2.56 -5.45
CA SER A 239 -12.64 3.51 -4.42
C SER A 239 -12.31 2.80 -3.10
N ALA A 240 -11.14 3.11 -2.52
CA ALA A 240 -10.66 2.56 -1.26
C ALA A 240 -10.59 1.01 -1.24
N ALA A 241 -10.26 0.38 -2.37
CA ALA A 241 -10.23 -1.08 -2.49
C ALA A 241 -9.34 -1.74 -1.43
N SER A 242 -8.09 -1.30 -1.28
CA SER A 242 -7.16 -1.81 -0.26
C SER A 242 -7.63 -1.51 1.16
N ASP A 243 -8.15 -0.29 1.37
CA ASP A 243 -8.59 0.17 2.69
C ASP A 243 -9.88 -0.50 3.17
N SER A 244 -10.55 -1.27 2.30
CA SER A 244 -11.77 -2.04 2.60
C SER A 244 -11.51 -3.49 2.98
N ILE A 245 -10.26 -3.96 2.88
CA ILE A 245 -9.90 -5.33 3.26
C ILE A 245 -9.75 -5.39 4.78
N THR A 246 -10.73 -6.02 5.43
CA THR A 246 -10.79 -6.11 6.88
C THR A 246 -10.12 -7.38 7.42
N ASP A 247 -9.71 -7.34 8.68
CA ASP A 247 -9.11 -8.48 9.38
C ASP A 247 -10.03 -9.71 9.39
N ALA A 248 -11.32 -9.52 9.72
CA ALA A 248 -12.28 -10.62 9.73
C ALA A 248 -12.49 -11.24 8.33
N LEU A 249 -12.42 -10.44 7.27
CA LEU A 249 -12.50 -10.95 5.89
C LEU A 249 -11.29 -11.82 5.57
N VAL A 250 -10.10 -11.37 5.93
CA VAL A 250 -8.85 -12.14 5.72
C VAL A 250 -8.90 -13.45 6.52
N TYR A 251 -9.32 -13.41 7.78
CA TYR A 251 -9.52 -14.60 8.61
C TYR A 251 -10.54 -15.58 8.02
N ALA A 252 -11.66 -15.07 7.49
CA ALA A 252 -12.71 -15.91 6.91
C ALA A 252 -12.28 -16.59 5.61
N LEU A 253 -11.42 -15.96 4.81
CA LEU A 253 -11.03 -16.45 3.48
C LEU A 253 -9.75 -17.28 3.46
N LEU A 254 -8.78 -17.00 4.32
CA LEU A 254 -7.50 -17.71 4.27
C LEU A 254 -7.52 -19.01 5.09
N PRO A 255 -6.69 -20.02 4.73
CA PRO A 255 -6.31 -21.08 5.64
C PRO A 255 -5.75 -20.52 6.94
N PHE A 256 -5.98 -21.18 8.06
CA PHE A 256 -5.62 -20.65 9.38
C PHE A 256 -4.11 -20.41 9.54
N ASP A 257 -3.27 -21.28 9.00
CA ASP A 257 -1.81 -21.13 9.00
C ASP A 257 -1.37 -19.86 8.27
N TRP A 258 -1.91 -19.59 7.07
CA TRP A 258 -1.67 -18.36 6.32
C TRP A 258 -2.11 -17.13 7.10
N TYR A 259 -3.36 -17.13 7.60
CA TYR A 259 -3.86 -16.01 8.40
C TYR A 259 -2.98 -15.75 9.61
N TRP A 260 -2.64 -16.79 10.37
CA TRP A 260 -1.87 -16.67 11.60
C TRP A 260 -0.46 -16.08 11.33
N HIS A 261 0.22 -16.54 10.28
CA HIS A 261 1.52 -16.01 9.91
C HIS A 261 1.43 -14.55 9.43
N LEU A 262 0.46 -14.20 8.61
CA LEU A 262 0.25 -12.81 8.17
C LEU A 262 -0.11 -11.88 9.32
N ASP A 263 -0.96 -12.31 10.24
CA ASP A 263 -1.34 -11.54 11.44
C ASP A 263 -0.16 -11.26 12.38
N ASN A 264 0.78 -12.20 12.50
CA ASN A 264 2.00 -11.99 13.27
C ASN A 264 3.01 -11.06 12.59
N GLN A 265 2.96 -10.92 11.29
CA GLN A 265 3.88 -10.06 10.52
C GLN A 265 3.38 -8.62 10.37
N ARG A 266 2.07 -8.36 10.51
CA ARG A 266 1.52 -7.01 10.42
C ARG A 266 1.70 -6.23 11.72
N SER A 267 1.79 -4.91 11.62
CA SER A 267 1.64 -4.01 12.76
C SER A 267 0.18 -4.00 13.21
N LYS A 268 -0.07 -4.28 14.49
CA LYS A 268 -1.43 -4.30 15.07
C LYS A 268 -1.86 -2.93 15.56
N HIS A 269 -0.90 -2.07 15.77
CA HIS A 269 -1.11 -0.70 16.22
C HIS A 269 -0.41 0.28 15.30
N THR A 270 -0.86 1.50 15.33
CA THR A 270 -0.25 2.61 14.59
C THR A 270 0.05 3.78 15.51
N VAL A 271 1.15 4.49 15.24
CA VAL A 271 1.53 5.68 15.98
C VAL A 271 1.33 6.89 15.08
N ARG A 272 0.65 7.91 15.60
CA ARG A 272 0.52 9.23 14.99
C ARG A 272 0.70 10.30 16.04
N ASP A 273 1.59 11.26 15.78
CA ASP A 273 1.86 12.40 16.69
C ASP A 273 2.15 11.95 18.14
N GLY A 274 2.87 10.83 18.29
CA GLY A 274 3.23 10.24 19.59
C GLY A 274 2.07 9.50 20.28
N LYS A 275 0.90 9.41 19.70
CA LYS A 275 -0.26 8.65 20.23
C LYS A 275 -0.37 7.31 19.53
N LEU A 276 -0.71 6.29 20.30
CA LEU A 276 -0.96 4.93 19.85
C LEU A 276 -2.46 4.76 19.54
N TYR A 277 -2.74 4.12 18.41
CA TYR A 277 -4.09 3.79 17.93
C TYR A 277 -4.19 2.30 17.60
#